data_b79660d9aa63b063e384d3623f4b93e7
#
_entry.id   b79660d9aa63b063e384d3623f4b93e7
#
_cell.length_a   1.000
_cell.length_b   1.000
_cell.length_c   1.000
_cell.angle_alpha   90.00
_cell.angle_beta   90.00
_cell.angle_gamma   90.00
#
_symmetry.space_group_name_H-M   'P 1'
#
loop_
_entity.id
_entity.type
_entity.pdbx_description
1 polymer ?
#
loop_
_entity_poly.entity_id
_entity_poly.type
_entity_poly.pdbx_seq_one_letter_code
_entity_poly.pdbx_strand_id
1 'polypeptide(L)'
;MKAIGDNLVIKPLEQGVEETKGGLLLAHSQREDIRFNKAEVITVGKDVKGIKAKDLIYFDMRAAQKIEINKNIYHVIKLRDVVVVL
;
A
#
# COMPACT_ATOMS: atom_id res chain seq x y z
N MET A 1 -0.18 -11.44 12.26
CA MET A 1 -0.70 -10.09 12.12
C MET A 1 -2.12 -10.13 11.59
N LYS A 2 -2.98 -9.27 12.11
CA LYS A 2 -4.34 -9.28 11.69
C LYS A 2 -4.91 -7.90 11.84
N ALA A 3 -5.41 -7.33 10.77
CA ALA A 3 -6.02 -6.01 10.84
C ALA A 3 -7.36 -6.08 11.57
N ILE A 4 -7.80 -4.96 12.10
CA ILE A 4 -9.01 -4.91 12.90
C ILE A 4 -9.99 -3.94 12.23
N GLY A 5 -11.26 -4.26 12.27
CA GLY A 5 -12.31 -3.36 11.80
C GLY A 5 -12.23 -3.14 10.31
N ASP A 6 -12.16 -1.90 9.89
CA ASP A 6 -12.07 -1.57 8.48
C ASP A 6 -10.66 -1.22 8.05
N ASN A 7 -9.67 -1.61 8.83
CA ASN A 7 -8.28 -1.33 8.51
C ASN A 7 -7.71 -2.37 7.55
N LEU A 8 -6.76 -1.96 6.75
CA LEU A 8 -6.04 -2.87 5.90
C LEU A 8 -4.56 -2.65 6.15
N VAL A 9 -3.80 -3.72 6.22
CA VAL A 9 -2.35 -3.63 6.29
C VAL A 9 -1.85 -3.96 4.91
N ILE A 10 -1.09 -3.05 4.32
CA ILE A 10 -0.63 -3.19 2.95
C ILE A 10 0.86 -2.98 2.86
N LYS A 11 1.43 -3.45 1.78
CA LYS A 11 2.83 -3.26 1.51
C LYS A 11 2.92 -2.60 0.15
N PRO A 12 3.33 -1.35 0.08
CA PRO A 12 3.39 -0.65 -1.19
C PRO A 12 4.37 -1.33 -2.14
N LEU A 13 4.00 -1.39 -3.40
CA LEU A 13 4.86 -1.97 -4.39
C LEU A 13 5.59 -0.83 -5.07
N GLU A 14 6.90 -1.05 -5.26
CA GLU A 14 7.67 0.00 -5.83
C GLU A 14 7.66 -0.14 -7.28
N GLN A 15 6.70 0.35 -7.96
CA GLN A 15 6.65 0.15 -9.30
C GLN A 15 7.66 0.86 -10.05
N GLY A 16 8.25 0.32 -10.98
CA GLY A 16 9.21 0.94 -11.81
C GLY A 16 10.47 1.27 -11.18
N VAL A 17 10.69 0.77 -10.04
CA VAL A 17 11.85 1.07 -9.41
C VAL A 17 12.81 0.14 -9.70
N GLU A 18 13.12 -0.24 -10.73
CA GLU A 18 14.05 -1.16 -10.92
C GLU A 18 15.22 -0.53 -10.76
N GLU A 19 15.99 -0.88 -10.20
CA GLU A 19 17.12 -0.38 -10.00
C GLU A 19 17.78 -0.05 -11.09
N THR A 20 17.68 0.88 -11.54
CA THR A 20 18.34 1.21 -12.60
C THR A 20 19.66 1.44 -12.26
N LYS A 21 20.52 1.27 -13.02
CA LYS A 21 21.78 1.54 -12.70
C LYS A 21 21.96 2.93 -12.64
N GLY A 22 22.65 3.54 -12.16
CA GLY A 22 22.88 4.94 -12.09
C GLY A 22 22.07 5.58 -11.03
N GLY A 23 21.34 4.84 -10.40
CA GLY A 23 20.64 5.39 -9.30
C GLY A 23 19.58 6.36 -9.62
N LEU A 24 19.11 6.37 -10.79
CA LEU A 24 18.15 7.28 -11.11
C LEU A 24 16.77 6.82 -10.92
N LEU A 25 16.57 5.98 -10.03
CA LEU A 25 15.33 5.45 -9.92
C LEU A 25 14.38 6.28 -9.24
N LEU A 26 14.67 7.37 -8.80
CA LEU A 26 13.78 8.06 -8.03
C LEU A 26 12.64 8.57 -8.75
N ALA A 27 12.60 8.52 -9.98
CA ALA A 27 11.57 9.16 -10.69
C ALA A 27 10.18 8.77 -10.28
N HIS A 28 9.91 7.55 -10.18
CA HIS A 28 8.59 7.19 -9.87
C HIS A 28 8.20 7.46 -8.48
N SER A 29 9.00 7.17 -7.58
CA SER A 29 8.64 7.36 -6.22
C SER A 29 8.59 8.82 -5.86
N GLN A 30 9.11 9.67 -6.70
CA GLN A 30 9.09 11.06 -6.38
C GLN A 30 8.02 11.83 -7.10
N ARG A 31 7.16 11.18 -7.81
CA ARG A 31 6.17 11.91 -8.54
C ARG A 31 5.07 12.34 -7.61
N GLU A 32 5.06 13.58 -7.28
CA GLU A 32 4.10 14.07 -6.36
C GLU A 32 2.75 14.28 -6.98
N ASP A 33 2.67 14.24 -8.28
CA ASP A 33 1.39 14.41 -8.94
C ASP A 33 0.61 13.10 -8.88
N ILE A 34 1.20 12.01 -8.46
CA ILE A 34 0.49 10.76 -8.38
C ILE A 34 0.17 10.48 -6.93
N ARG A 35 -1.08 10.62 -6.61
CA ARG A 35 -1.50 10.44 -5.24
C ARG A 35 -1.84 9.02 -4.90
N PHE A 36 -2.19 8.20 -5.89
CA PHE A 36 -2.60 6.84 -5.62
C PHE A 36 -1.54 5.88 -6.09
N ASN A 37 -1.19 4.96 -5.23
CA ASN A 37 -0.14 4.00 -5.52
C ASN A 37 -0.62 2.58 -5.37
N LYS A 38 0.11 1.66 -5.97
CA LYS A 38 -0.27 0.27 -5.93
C LYS A 38 0.34 -0.42 -4.73
N ALA A 39 -0.37 -1.32 -4.15
CA ALA A 39 0.11 -2.07 -3.01
C ALA A 39 -0.49 -3.45 -2.98
N GLU A 40 0.20 -4.33 -2.25
CA GLU A 40 -0.31 -5.66 -2.03
C GLU A 40 -0.94 -5.69 -0.65
N VAL A 41 -2.13 -6.24 -0.54
CA VAL A 41 -2.83 -6.32 0.73
C VAL A 41 -2.27 -7.48 1.52
N ILE A 42 -1.84 -7.22 2.74
CA ILE A 42 -1.29 -8.26 3.59
C ILE A 42 -2.39 -8.87 4.46
N THR A 43 -3.23 -8.03 5.02
CA THR A 43 -4.34 -8.53 5.82
C THR A 43 -5.42 -7.47 5.87
N VAL A 44 -6.65 -7.89 6.08
CA VAL A 44 -7.78 -6.98 6.13
C VAL A 44 -8.58 -7.20 7.39
N GLY A 45 -9.23 -6.18 7.85
CA GLY A 45 -10.07 -6.28 9.02
C GLY A 45 -11.39 -6.94 8.72
N LYS A 46 -12.10 -7.27 9.77
CA LYS A 46 -13.33 -7.98 9.63
C LYS A 46 -14.38 -7.20 8.86
N ASP A 47 -14.36 -5.90 8.94
CA ASP A 47 -15.36 -5.09 8.27
C ASP A 47 -15.02 -4.75 6.83
N VAL A 48 -13.90 -5.22 6.32
CA VAL A 48 -13.51 -4.95 4.96
C VAL A 48 -14.16 -6.00 4.08
N LYS A 49 -14.92 -5.56 3.06
CA LYS A 49 -15.54 -6.47 2.16
C LYS A 49 -15.06 -6.21 0.76
N GLY A 50 -14.95 -7.25 -0.02
CA GLY A 50 -14.52 -7.09 -1.40
C GLY A 50 -13.02 -7.12 -1.61
N ILE A 51 -12.24 -7.17 -0.54
CA ILE A 51 -10.80 -7.19 -0.63
C ILE A 51 -10.29 -8.29 0.27
N LYS A 52 -9.29 -9.02 -0.19
CA LYS A 52 -8.72 -10.07 0.60
C LYS A 52 -7.23 -9.98 0.62
N ALA A 53 -6.58 -10.73 1.47
CA ALA A 53 -5.14 -10.79 1.51
C ALA A 53 -4.61 -11.20 0.16
N LYS A 54 -3.50 -10.61 -0.22
CA LYS A 54 -2.82 -10.84 -1.48
C LYS A 54 -3.46 -10.15 -2.68
N ASP A 55 -4.54 -9.43 -2.49
CA ASP A 55 -5.09 -8.66 -3.57
C ASP A 55 -4.19 -7.46 -3.87
N LEU A 56 -4.23 -6.99 -5.08
CA LEU A 56 -3.49 -5.79 -5.44
C LEU A 56 -4.48 -4.65 -5.54
N ILE A 57 -4.13 -3.54 -4.95
CA ILE A 57 -5.02 -2.39 -4.90
C ILE A 57 -4.26 -1.11 -5.17
N TYR A 58 -5.00 -0.05 -5.46
CA TYR A 58 -4.45 1.28 -5.45
C TYR A 58 -5.07 2.01 -4.27
N PHE A 59 -4.28 2.76 -3.57
CA PHE A 59 -4.70 3.43 -2.36
C PHE A 59 -4.20 4.86 -2.31
N ASP A 60 -4.79 5.66 -1.45
CA ASP A 60 -4.42 7.05 -1.31
C ASP A 60 -3.22 7.15 -0.41
N MET A 61 -2.08 7.54 -0.97
CA MET A 61 -0.87 7.64 -0.21
C MET A 61 -0.95 8.62 0.93
N ARG A 62 -1.77 9.62 0.81
CA ARG A 62 -1.84 10.61 1.86
C ARG A 62 -2.53 10.09 3.10
N ALA A 63 -3.34 9.06 2.94
CA ALA A 63 -4.04 8.52 4.07
C ALA A 63 -3.28 7.39 4.74
N ALA A 64 -2.23 6.91 4.12
CA ALA A 64 -1.53 5.75 4.65
C ALA A 64 -0.67 6.13 5.85
N GLN A 65 -0.69 5.28 6.85
CA GLN A 65 0.13 5.48 8.04
C GLN A 65 1.16 4.38 8.09
N LYS A 66 2.40 4.74 8.33
CA LYS A 66 3.46 3.76 8.35
C LYS A 66 3.46 3.04 9.70
N ILE A 67 3.71 1.76 9.68
CA ILE A 67 3.76 0.99 10.91
C ILE A 67 4.86 -0.03 10.76
N GLU A 68 5.57 -0.27 11.84
CA GLU A 68 6.63 -1.25 11.83
C GLU A 68 6.23 -2.45 12.66
N ILE A 69 6.28 -3.64 12.10
CA ILE A 69 5.94 -4.84 12.80
C ILE A 69 7.05 -5.84 12.55
N ASN A 70 7.68 -6.30 13.59
CA ASN A 70 8.78 -7.29 13.50
C ASN A 70 9.85 -6.83 12.52
N LYS A 71 10.22 -5.57 12.61
CA LYS A 71 11.28 -5.02 11.80
C LYS A 71 10.89 -4.86 10.33
N ASN A 72 9.65 -5.08 9.97
CA ASN A 72 9.20 -4.86 8.62
C ASN A 72 8.28 -3.66 8.61
N ILE A 73 8.36 -2.85 7.58
CA ILE A 73 7.57 -1.66 7.49
C ILE A 73 6.36 -1.92 6.61
N TYR A 74 5.21 -1.63 7.14
CA TYR A 74 3.97 -1.77 6.39
C TYR A 74 3.23 -0.44 6.44
N HIS A 75 2.13 -0.34 5.72
CA HIS A 75 1.28 0.82 5.78
C HIS A 75 -0.12 0.37 6.15
N VAL A 76 -0.81 1.20 6.88
CA VAL A 76 -2.16 0.89 7.30
C VAL A 76 -3.09 1.93 6.69
N ILE A 77 -4.15 1.48 6.06
CA ILE A 77 -5.16 2.36 5.52
C ILE A 77 -6.53 1.82 5.89
N LYS A 78 -7.54 2.60 5.63
CA LYS A 78 -8.89 2.15 5.88
C LYS A 78 -9.56 1.81 4.57
N LEU A 79 -10.64 1.08 4.62
CA LEU A 79 -11.32 0.68 3.42
C LEU A 79 -11.66 1.86 2.53
N ARG A 80 -12.03 2.98 3.11
CA ARG A 80 -12.38 4.15 2.32
C ARG A 80 -11.21 4.74 1.56
N ASP A 81 -9.98 4.36 1.90
CA ASP A 81 -8.80 4.88 1.25
C ASP A 81 -8.40 4.05 0.03
N VAL A 82 -9.08 2.95 -0.20
CA VAL A 82 -8.81 2.12 -1.36
C VAL A 82 -9.62 2.67 -2.51
N VAL A 83 -8.98 2.92 -3.62
CA VAL A 83 -9.68 3.49 -4.77
C VAL A 83 -9.91 2.48 -5.88
N VAL A 84 -9.07 1.49 -5.99
CA VAL A 84 -9.23 0.49 -7.03
C VAL A 84 -8.74 -0.85 -6.53
N VAL A 85 -9.44 -1.92 -6.86
CA VAL A 85 -8.98 -3.27 -6.56
C VAL A 85 -8.73 -3.94 -7.91
N LEU A 86 -7.55 -4.45 -8.09
CA LEU A 86 -7.17 -5.05 -9.37
C LEU A 86 -7.60 -6.51 -9.49
#